data_418982ed48603d1feba0e32b2c750a94
#
_entry.id   418982ed48603d1feba0e32b2c750a94
#
_cell.length_a   1.000
_cell.length_b   1.000
_cell.length_c   1.000
_cell.angle_alpha   90.00
_cell.angle_beta   90.00
_cell.angle_gamma   90.00
#
_symmetry.space_group_name_H-M   'P 1'
#
loop_
_entity.id
_entity.type
_entity.pdbx_description
1 polymer ?
#
loop_
_entity_poly.entity_id
_entity_poly.type
_entity_poly.pdbx_seq_one_letter_code
_entity_poly.pdbx_strand_id
1 'polypeptide(L)'
;MLDAIKAAGLDSIAVGKIHDIFAGYGDTEYVYHKSNANGMEHATNYAAKDFHGLCFVNLVDFDMQYGHRRDIDGYANALTEFDAWLGDFVKGLGEDDIVLITADHGCDPAYTATTDHTREYVPLLVLGKNVKPGSMGTRKTFADIAATVTELLGVEYENPGQSFAKEIL
;
A
#
# COMPACT_ATOMS: atom_id res chain seq x y z
N MET A 1 12.58 -3.67 -6.22
CA MET A 1 12.18 -2.28 -5.93
C MET A 1 12.80 -1.80 -4.61
N LEU A 2 12.51 -2.39 -3.46
CA LEU A 2 13.02 -1.92 -2.16
C LEU A 2 14.55 -1.79 -2.11
N ASP A 3 15.27 -2.82 -2.59
CA ASP A 3 16.74 -2.76 -2.69
C ASP A 3 17.25 -1.60 -3.57
N ALA A 4 16.55 -1.30 -4.67
CA ALA A 4 16.93 -0.21 -5.57
C ALA A 4 16.72 1.16 -4.89
N ILE A 5 15.61 1.34 -4.18
CA ILE A 5 15.32 2.56 -3.40
C ILE A 5 16.41 2.76 -2.34
N LYS A 6 16.71 1.72 -1.55
CA LYS A 6 17.77 1.74 -0.53
C LYS A 6 19.14 2.00 -1.13
N ALA A 7 19.48 1.37 -2.26
CA ALA A 7 20.75 1.57 -2.94
C ALA A 7 20.93 2.99 -3.50
N ALA A 8 19.82 3.66 -3.85
CA ALA A 8 19.78 5.06 -4.25
C ALA A 8 19.94 6.03 -3.06
N GLY A 9 20.08 5.53 -1.83
CA GLY A 9 20.21 6.35 -0.62
C GLY A 9 18.90 6.95 -0.12
N LEU A 10 17.75 6.43 -0.60
CA LEU A 10 16.43 6.85 -0.19
C LEU A 10 15.89 5.94 0.92
N ASP A 11 14.88 6.43 1.63
CA ASP A 11 14.20 5.68 2.67
C ASP A 11 13.30 4.60 2.07
N SER A 12 13.35 3.41 2.64
CA SER A 12 12.47 2.28 2.34
C SER A 12 11.95 1.73 3.68
N ILE A 13 10.82 2.26 4.10
CA ILE A 13 10.23 2.01 5.42
C ILE A 13 9.19 0.91 5.28
N ALA A 14 9.32 -0.16 6.08
CA ALA A 14 8.42 -1.29 6.08
C ALA A 14 7.52 -1.28 7.33
N VAL A 15 6.20 -1.26 7.14
CA VAL A 15 5.23 -1.32 8.24
C VAL A 15 4.41 -2.61 8.14
N GLY A 16 4.38 -3.39 9.20
CA GLY A 16 3.69 -4.68 9.27
C GLY A 16 4.53 -5.83 8.73
N LYS A 17 3.95 -6.71 7.92
CA LYS A 17 4.62 -7.92 7.41
C LYS A 17 5.60 -7.67 6.26
N ILE A 18 5.77 -6.44 5.79
CA ILE A 18 6.62 -6.14 4.62
C ILE A 18 8.05 -6.65 4.84
N HIS A 19 8.63 -6.39 6.00
CA HIS A 19 9.96 -6.91 6.37
C HIS A 19 10.08 -8.42 6.19
N ASP A 20 9.10 -9.18 6.68
CA ASP A 20 9.10 -10.65 6.60
C ASP A 20 8.85 -11.14 5.18
N ILE A 21 7.93 -10.52 4.43
CA ILE A 21 7.61 -10.87 3.04
C ILE A 21 8.86 -10.76 2.15
N PHE A 22 9.67 -9.73 2.38
CA PHE A 22 10.92 -9.50 1.65
C PHE A 22 12.15 -10.08 2.37
N ALA A 23 11.96 -10.94 3.38
CA ALA A 23 13.03 -11.61 4.12
C ALA A 23 14.09 -10.65 4.72
N GLY A 24 13.68 -9.47 5.11
CA GLY A 24 14.55 -8.42 5.65
C GLY A 24 15.42 -7.71 4.62
N TYR A 25 15.13 -7.89 3.32
CA TYR A 25 15.88 -7.21 2.26
C TYR A 25 15.19 -5.91 1.82
N GLY A 26 16.00 -4.89 1.61
CA GLY A 26 15.60 -3.64 0.95
C GLY A 26 14.97 -2.60 1.85
N ASP A 27 14.57 -2.90 3.08
CA ASP A 27 14.11 -1.89 4.02
C ASP A 27 15.28 -1.18 4.72
N THR A 28 15.11 0.12 4.98
CA THR A 28 16.02 0.96 5.79
C THR A 28 15.56 1.05 7.24
N GLU A 29 14.27 0.98 7.44
CA GLU A 29 13.61 0.94 8.76
C GLU A 29 12.39 0.02 8.67
N TYR A 30 12.08 -0.70 9.76
CA TYR A 30 10.84 -1.48 9.82
C TYR A 30 10.19 -1.41 11.20
N VAL A 31 8.87 -1.60 11.21
CA VAL A 31 8.08 -1.70 12.43
C VAL A 31 6.94 -2.71 12.25
N TYR A 32 6.76 -3.59 13.22
CA TYR A 32 5.59 -4.45 13.29
C TYR A 32 4.40 -3.72 13.88
N HIS A 33 3.20 -4.14 13.52
CA HIS A 33 1.97 -3.69 14.15
C HIS A 33 1.10 -4.87 14.59
N LYS A 34 0.17 -4.59 15.51
CA LYS A 34 -0.68 -5.60 16.14
C LYS A 34 -2.11 -5.64 15.55
N SER A 35 -2.50 -4.62 14.81
CA SER A 35 -3.82 -4.45 14.20
C SER A 35 -3.78 -3.42 13.09
N ASN A 36 -4.82 -3.35 12.24
CA ASN A 36 -4.95 -2.29 11.25
C ASN A 36 -4.89 -0.90 11.89
N ALA A 37 -5.56 -0.68 13.02
CA ALA A 37 -5.53 0.60 13.73
C ALA A 37 -4.10 1.02 14.10
N ASN A 38 -3.29 0.09 14.62
CA ASN A 38 -1.89 0.36 14.94
C ASN A 38 -1.03 0.55 13.67
N GLY A 39 -1.32 -0.17 12.58
CA GLY A 39 -0.66 0.06 11.27
C GLY A 39 -0.98 1.45 10.70
N MET A 40 -2.22 1.90 10.80
CA MET A 40 -2.66 3.24 10.41
C MET A 40 -2.00 4.33 11.26
N GLU A 41 -1.84 4.10 12.57
CA GLU A 41 -1.09 4.99 13.46
C GLU A 41 0.38 5.13 13.03
N HIS A 42 1.05 4.01 12.72
CA HIS A 42 2.42 4.04 12.19
C HIS A 42 2.50 4.80 10.88
N ALA A 43 1.57 4.56 9.93
CA ALA A 43 1.52 5.30 8.67
C ALA A 43 1.41 6.81 8.90
N THR A 44 0.54 7.24 9.82
CA THR A 44 0.38 8.65 10.19
C THR A 44 1.67 9.22 10.78
N ASN A 45 2.31 8.48 11.68
CA ASN A 45 3.55 8.89 12.32
C ASN A 45 4.71 9.01 11.32
N TYR A 46 4.79 8.13 10.32
CA TYR A 46 5.79 8.23 9.26
C TYR A 46 5.48 9.39 8.30
N ALA A 47 4.23 9.58 7.90
CA ALA A 47 3.85 10.73 7.06
C ALA A 47 4.13 12.09 7.71
N ALA A 48 4.20 12.14 9.06
CA ALA A 48 4.58 13.36 9.79
C ALA A 48 6.10 13.56 9.91
N LYS A 49 6.93 12.58 9.49
CA LYS A 49 8.39 12.70 9.45
C LYS A 49 8.84 13.28 8.12
N ASP A 50 9.95 14.01 8.16
CA ASP A 50 10.65 14.43 6.95
C ASP A 50 11.51 13.25 6.43
N PHE A 51 10.95 12.47 5.50
CA PHE A 51 11.68 11.38 4.83
C PHE A 51 11.49 11.48 3.31
N HIS A 52 12.44 10.95 2.55
CA HIS A 52 12.35 10.90 1.09
C HIS A 52 12.51 9.44 0.63
N GLY A 53 11.43 8.86 0.14
CA GLY A 53 11.42 7.46 -0.28
C GLY A 53 10.04 6.83 -0.25
N LEU A 54 9.97 5.56 0.15
CA LEU A 54 8.75 4.76 0.21
C LEU A 54 8.46 4.33 1.65
N CYS A 55 7.26 4.59 2.14
CA CYS A 55 6.68 3.92 3.30
C CYS A 55 5.67 2.88 2.82
N PHE A 56 6.03 1.60 2.94
CA PHE A 56 5.19 0.48 2.50
C PHE A 56 4.47 -0.14 3.69
N VAL A 57 3.16 0.00 3.72
CA VAL A 57 2.30 -0.43 4.84
C VAL A 57 1.45 -1.62 4.42
N ASN A 58 1.48 -2.70 5.20
CA ASN A 58 0.60 -3.86 5.04
C ASN A 58 -0.39 -3.93 6.21
N LEU A 59 -1.69 -3.73 5.93
CA LEU A 59 -2.77 -3.82 6.93
C LEU A 59 -3.36 -5.22 6.91
N VAL A 60 -2.99 -6.06 7.87
CA VAL A 60 -3.18 -7.52 7.82
C VAL A 60 -4.54 -8.02 8.31
N ASP A 61 -5.33 -7.20 9.04
CA ASP A 61 -6.58 -7.68 9.66
C ASP A 61 -7.66 -8.00 8.63
N PHE A 62 -7.67 -7.29 7.48
CA PHE A 62 -8.61 -7.58 6.39
C PHE A 62 -8.56 -9.03 5.97
N ASP A 63 -7.36 -9.58 5.83
CA ASP A 63 -7.14 -10.97 5.51
C ASP A 63 -7.26 -11.88 6.74
N MET A 64 -6.44 -11.64 7.77
CA MET A 64 -6.26 -12.57 8.89
C MET A 64 -7.45 -12.63 9.85
N GLN A 65 -8.09 -11.49 10.13
CA GLN A 65 -9.18 -11.44 11.11
C GLN A 65 -10.53 -11.61 10.48
N TYR A 66 -10.73 -11.11 9.25
CA TYR A 66 -12.04 -11.04 8.62
C TYR A 66 -12.16 -11.91 7.37
N GLY A 67 -11.19 -11.86 6.46
CA GLY A 67 -11.21 -12.59 5.19
C GLY A 67 -11.22 -14.10 5.40
N HIS A 68 -10.18 -14.68 5.95
CA HIS A 68 -10.06 -16.11 6.25
C HIS A 68 -11.12 -16.62 7.23
N ARG A 69 -11.65 -15.79 8.09
CA ARG A 69 -12.68 -16.15 9.08
C ARG A 69 -14.09 -15.98 8.56
N ARG A 70 -14.25 -15.47 7.33
CA ARG A 70 -15.55 -15.24 6.70
C ARG A 70 -16.46 -14.32 7.52
N ASP A 71 -15.84 -13.34 8.19
CA ASP A 71 -16.52 -12.32 8.98
C ASP A 71 -16.85 -11.11 8.08
N ILE A 72 -18.01 -11.16 7.43
CA ILE A 72 -18.49 -10.13 6.50
C ILE A 72 -18.66 -8.78 7.22
N ASP A 73 -19.27 -8.81 8.40
CA ASP A 73 -19.56 -7.58 9.17
C ASP A 73 -18.26 -6.95 9.69
N GLY A 74 -17.35 -7.77 10.19
CA GLY A 74 -16.01 -7.32 10.62
C GLY A 74 -15.21 -6.71 9.47
N TYR A 75 -15.26 -7.33 8.28
CA TYR A 75 -14.58 -6.80 7.09
C TYR A 75 -15.16 -5.43 6.67
N ALA A 76 -16.49 -5.30 6.64
CA ALA A 76 -17.16 -4.04 6.30
C ALA A 76 -16.86 -2.94 7.33
N ASN A 77 -16.87 -3.29 8.62
CA ASN A 77 -16.50 -2.35 9.68
C ASN A 77 -15.05 -1.89 9.56
N ALA A 78 -14.11 -2.79 9.29
CA ALA A 78 -12.71 -2.45 9.09
C ALA A 78 -12.49 -1.52 7.88
N LEU A 79 -13.25 -1.71 6.78
CA LEU A 79 -13.23 -0.78 5.65
C LEU A 79 -13.77 0.61 6.04
N THR A 80 -14.83 0.66 6.83
CA THR A 80 -15.41 1.92 7.33
C THR A 80 -14.43 2.67 8.24
N GLU A 81 -13.73 1.95 9.12
CA GLU A 81 -12.69 2.53 9.99
C GLU A 81 -11.50 3.05 9.16
N PHE A 82 -11.07 2.27 8.15
CA PHE A 82 -10.01 2.69 7.25
C PHE A 82 -10.39 3.94 6.45
N ASP A 83 -11.62 4.00 5.91
CA ASP A 83 -12.11 5.16 5.16
C ASP A 83 -12.16 6.43 6.02
N ALA A 84 -12.64 6.32 7.25
CA ALA A 84 -12.66 7.44 8.20
C ALA A 84 -11.25 7.94 8.52
N TRP A 85 -10.31 7.04 8.80
CA TRP A 85 -8.91 7.37 9.02
C TRP A 85 -8.28 8.01 7.77
N LEU A 86 -8.51 7.43 6.59
CA LEU A 86 -7.96 7.93 5.33
C LEU A 86 -8.40 9.37 5.06
N GLY A 87 -9.68 9.69 5.34
CA GLY A 87 -10.22 11.03 5.20
C GLY A 87 -9.49 12.10 6.05
N ASP A 88 -8.94 11.72 7.19
CA ASP A 88 -8.11 12.61 8.01
C ASP A 88 -6.63 12.55 7.60
N PHE A 89 -6.12 11.37 7.28
CA PHE A 89 -4.74 11.15 6.84
C PHE A 89 -4.37 12.01 5.61
N VAL A 90 -5.22 12.04 4.59
CA VAL A 90 -4.95 12.78 3.36
C VAL A 90 -4.89 14.30 3.55
N LYS A 91 -5.52 14.83 4.61
CA LYS A 91 -5.45 16.27 4.94
C LYS A 91 -4.05 16.68 5.44
N GLY A 92 -3.31 15.73 6.01
CA GLY A 92 -1.95 15.95 6.53
C GLY A 92 -0.83 15.82 5.48
N LEU A 93 -1.13 15.33 4.27
CA LEU A 93 -0.13 15.13 3.23
C LEU A 93 0.49 16.44 2.75
N GLY A 94 1.79 16.38 2.44
CA GLY A 94 2.54 17.45 1.77
C GLY A 94 2.17 17.57 0.27
N GLU A 95 2.78 18.55 -0.39
CA GLU A 95 2.56 18.76 -1.83
C GLU A 95 3.15 17.64 -2.70
N ASP A 96 4.25 17.03 -2.24
CA ASP A 96 4.97 15.98 -2.97
C ASP A 96 4.60 14.57 -2.52
N ASP A 97 3.67 14.44 -1.57
CA ASP A 97 3.23 13.14 -1.08
C ASP A 97 2.21 12.49 -2.03
N ILE A 98 2.44 11.23 -2.32
CA ILE A 98 1.52 10.39 -3.11
C ILE A 98 1.20 9.13 -2.32
N VAL A 99 -0.09 8.84 -2.16
CA VAL A 99 -0.59 7.62 -1.51
C VAL A 99 -1.14 6.68 -2.57
N LEU A 100 -0.66 5.44 -2.56
CA LEU A 100 -1.16 4.34 -3.38
C LEU A 100 -1.86 3.35 -2.45
N ILE A 101 -3.11 3.01 -2.75
CA ILE A 101 -3.90 2.03 -1.99
C ILE A 101 -4.23 0.88 -2.92
N THR A 102 -3.84 -0.32 -2.52
CA THR A 102 -4.10 -1.55 -3.27
C THR A 102 -4.25 -2.73 -2.31
N ALA A 103 -4.44 -3.93 -2.85
CA ALA A 103 -4.31 -5.19 -2.13
C ALA A 103 -3.42 -6.14 -2.93
N ASP A 104 -2.81 -7.10 -2.26
CA ASP A 104 -1.96 -8.14 -2.85
C ASP A 104 -2.77 -9.28 -3.49
N HIS A 105 -4.01 -9.51 -3.00
CA HIS A 105 -4.96 -10.49 -3.53
C HIS A 105 -6.39 -10.13 -3.14
N GLY A 106 -7.36 -10.85 -3.72
CA GLY A 106 -8.75 -10.85 -3.28
C GLY A 106 -8.96 -11.75 -2.05
N CYS A 107 -9.90 -11.40 -1.20
CA CYS A 107 -10.36 -12.24 -0.10
C CYS A 107 -11.82 -11.90 0.21
N ASP A 108 -12.76 -12.51 -0.55
CA ASP A 108 -14.21 -12.30 -0.35
C ASP A 108 -14.67 -13.06 0.90
N PRO A 109 -15.04 -12.38 1.98
CA PRO A 109 -15.53 -13.03 3.20
C PRO A 109 -16.90 -13.71 3.02
N ALA A 110 -17.64 -13.41 1.95
CA ALA A 110 -18.90 -14.08 1.63
C ALA A 110 -18.71 -15.40 0.87
N TYR A 111 -17.53 -15.66 0.33
CA TYR A 111 -17.25 -16.90 -0.39
C TYR A 111 -16.91 -18.04 0.57
N THR A 112 -17.88 -18.93 0.82
CA THR A 112 -17.80 -19.97 1.87
C THR A 112 -17.28 -21.33 1.38
N ALA A 113 -16.98 -21.49 0.07
CA ALA A 113 -16.51 -22.76 -0.47
C ALA A 113 -15.09 -23.15 0.00
N THR A 114 -14.30 -22.20 0.44
CA THR A 114 -12.98 -22.38 1.03
C THR A 114 -12.72 -21.28 2.05
N THR A 115 -11.74 -21.47 2.92
CA THR A 115 -11.22 -20.43 3.82
C THR A 115 -10.01 -19.70 3.24
N ASP A 116 -9.62 -20.03 2.02
CA ASP A 116 -8.48 -19.45 1.32
C ASP A 116 -8.86 -18.13 0.60
N HIS A 117 -7.87 -17.50 -0.03
CA HIS A 117 -8.05 -16.28 -0.81
C HIS A 117 -8.97 -16.49 -2.02
N THR A 118 -9.52 -15.41 -2.52
CA THR A 118 -10.35 -15.39 -3.71
C THR A 118 -9.70 -14.58 -4.83
N ARG A 119 -10.27 -14.56 -6.04
CA ARG A 119 -9.58 -14.06 -7.24
C ARG A 119 -10.29 -12.87 -7.88
N GLU A 120 -10.71 -11.94 -7.07
CA GLU A 120 -11.27 -10.67 -7.52
C GLU A 120 -10.14 -9.73 -7.99
N TYR A 121 -10.49 -8.78 -8.85
CA TYR A 121 -9.63 -7.64 -9.11
C TYR A 121 -9.47 -6.82 -7.82
N VAL A 122 -8.24 -6.44 -7.53
CA VAL A 122 -7.93 -5.58 -6.39
C VAL A 122 -8.05 -4.11 -6.77
N PRO A 123 -8.36 -3.21 -5.82
CA PRO A 123 -8.39 -1.78 -6.08
C PRO A 123 -6.97 -1.26 -6.38
N LEU A 124 -6.90 -0.15 -7.12
CA LEU A 124 -5.73 0.69 -7.23
C LEU A 124 -6.21 2.14 -7.18
N LEU A 125 -6.04 2.78 -6.04
CA LEU A 125 -6.38 4.18 -5.81
C LEU A 125 -5.10 4.99 -5.63
N VAL A 126 -5.07 6.19 -6.21
CA VAL A 126 -3.94 7.11 -6.08
C VAL A 126 -4.46 8.46 -5.60
N LEU A 127 -3.84 8.97 -4.55
CA LEU A 127 -4.24 10.19 -3.86
C LEU A 127 -3.00 11.07 -3.63
N GLY A 128 -3.20 12.36 -3.69
CA GLY A 128 -2.17 13.38 -3.45
C GLY A 128 -2.65 14.74 -3.91
N LYS A 129 -2.07 15.82 -3.39
CA LYS A 129 -2.51 17.19 -3.73
C LYS A 129 -2.34 17.53 -5.21
N ASN A 130 -1.29 16.99 -5.83
CA ASN A 130 -0.95 17.22 -7.23
C ASN A 130 -1.38 16.06 -8.16
N VAL A 131 -2.09 15.06 -7.63
CA VAL A 131 -2.61 13.94 -8.42
C VAL A 131 -3.81 14.38 -9.23
N LYS A 132 -3.76 14.17 -10.55
CA LYS A 132 -4.87 14.44 -11.45
C LYS A 132 -5.99 13.42 -11.26
N PRO A 133 -7.24 13.86 -11.09
CA PRO A 133 -8.37 12.95 -11.04
C PRO A 133 -8.58 12.28 -12.40
N GLY A 134 -8.78 10.97 -12.40
CA GLY A 134 -8.99 10.20 -13.63
C GLY A 134 -9.09 8.71 -13.39
N SER A 135 -9.29 7.95 -14.45
CA SER A 135 -9.29 6.49 -14.42
C SER A 135 -8.07 5.95 -15.17
N MET A 136 -7.30 5.13 -14.53
CA MET A 136 -6.15 4.42 -15.12
C MET A 136 -6.55 3.07 -15.75
N GLY A 137 -7.86 2.73 -15.75
CA GLY A 137 -8.35 1.45 -16.23
C GLY A 137 -7.81 0.27 -15.39
N THR A 138 -7.87 -0.93 -15.98
CA THR A 138 -7.34 -2.14 -15.34
C THR A 138 -5.87 -2.33 -15.73
N ARG A 139 -4.98 -2.38 -14.74
CA ARG A 139 -3.55 -2.62 -14.94
C ARG A 139 -3.29 -4.12 -15.17
N LYS A 140 -2.20 -4.43 -15.87
CA LYS A 140 -1.88 -5.82 -16.25
C LYS A 140 -1.13 -6.58 -15.17
N THR A 141 -0.38 -5.88 -14.33
CA THR A 141 0.49 -6.49 -13.33
C THR A 141 0.72 -5.55 -12.13
N PHE A 142 0.95 -6.13 -10.96
CA PHE A 142 1.39 -5.39 -9.76
C PHE A 142 2.75 -4.70 -9.96
N ALA A 143 3.56 -5.18 -10.89
CA ALA A 143 4.84 -4.55 -11.23
C ALA A 143 4.69 -3.12 -11.76
N ASP A 144 3.50 -2.73 -12.25
CA ASP A 144 3.19 -1.36 -12.67
C ASP A 144 3.32 -0.37 -11.50
N ILE A 145 2.97 -0.79 -10.29
CA ILE A 145 3.15 0.01 -9.07
C ILE A 145 4.65 0.22 -8.81
N ALA A 146 5.44 -0.84 -8.89
CA ALA A 146 6.89 -0.75 -8.68
C ALA A 146 7.55 0.18 -9.70
N ALA A 147 7.17 0.06 -10.98
CA ALA A 147 7.64 0.93 -12.05
C ALA A 147 7.28 2.40 -11.79
N THR A 148 6.06 2.65 -11.32
CA THR A 148 5.58 4.01 -11.03
C THR A 148 6.31 4.61 -9.83
N VAL A 149 6.41 3.88 -8.73
CA VAL A 149 7.11 4.33 -7.51
C VAL A 149 8.56 4.67 -7.81
N THR A 150 9.27 3.81 -8.54
CA THR A 150 10.68 4.07 -8.87
C THR A 150 10.85 5.23 -9.85
N GLU A 151 9.95 5.41 -10.82
CA GLU A 151 9.96 6.60 -11.71
C GLU A 151 9.73 7.89 -10.90
N LEU A 152 8.74 7.92 -10.00
CA LEU A 152 8.44 9.08 -9.17
C LEU A 152 9.61 9.45 -8.23
N LEU A 153 10.34 8.45 -7.71
CA LEU A 153 11.51 8.64 -6.86
C LEU A 153 12.81 8.89 -7.65
N GLY A 154 12.78 8.85 -8.98
CA GLY A 154 13.99 9.00 -9.82
C GLY A 154 14.97 7.85 -9.67
N VAL A 155 14.52 6.66 -9.31
CA VAL A 155 15.33 5.47 -9.08
C VAL A 155 15.33 4.58 -10.32
N GLU A 156 16.50 4.25 -10.85
CA GLU A 156 16.63 3.27 -11.94
C GLU A 156 16.29 1.86 -11.43
N TYR A 157 15.28 1.25 -12.03
CA TYR A 157 14.86 -0.10 -11.67
C TYR A 157 14.24 -0.83 -12.86
N GLU A 158 14.94 -1.83 -13.37
CA GLU A 158 14.44 -2.67 -14.46
C GLU A 158 13.40 -3.68 -13.92
N ASN A 159 12.19 -3.65 -14.46
CA ASN A 159 11.10 -4.55 -14.09
C ASN A 159 10.10 -4.69 -15.26
N PRO A 160 9.23 -5.72 -15.26
CA PRO A 160 8.27 -5.94 -16.35
C PRO A 160 7.06 -5.01 -16.32
N GLY A 161 6.93 -4.13 -15.32
CA GLY A 161 5.81 -3.21 -15.15
C GLY A 161 5.87 -2.02 -16.08
N GLN A 162 4.72 -1.40 -16.27
CA GLN A 162 4.56 -0.14 -16.99
C GLN A 162 4.14 0.95 -16.01
N SER A 163 4.98 1.96 -15.87
CA SER A 163 4.66 3.12 -15.03
C SER A 163 3.43 3.88 -15.53
N PHE A 164 2.63 4.34 -14.59
CA PHE A 164 1.50 5.22 -14.81
C PHE A 164 1.72 6.63 -14.21
N ALA A 165 2.97 7.01 -13.89
CA ALA A 165 3.28 8.32 -13.33
C ALA A 165 2.73 9.47 -14.19
N LYS A 166 2.86 9.38 -15.52
CA LYS A 166 2.34 10.39 -16.46
C LYS A 166 0.82 10.46 -16.55
N GLU A 167 0.12 9.44 -16.09
CA GLU A 167 -1.35 9.41 -16.07
C GLU A 167 -1.89 10.12 -14.83
N ILE A 168 -1.09 10.21 -13.76
CA ILE A 168 -1.47 10.77 -12.46
C ILE A 168 -0.87 12.14 -12.16
N LEU A 169 0.17 12.57 -12.86
CA LEU A 169 0.82 13.88 -12.82
C LEU A 169 0.76 14.56 -14.20
#